data_ab6a5a6fb0ef2e8dc6ad61aff31ad1a3
#
_entry.id   ab6a5a6fb0ef2e8dc6ad61aff31ad1a3
#
_cell.length_a   1.000
_cell.length_b   1.000
_cell.length_c   1.000
_cell.angle_alpha   90.00
_cell.angle_beta   90.00
_cell.angle_gamma   90.00
#
_symmetry.space_group_name_H-M   'P 1'
#
loop_
_entity.id
_entity.type
_entity.pdbx_description
1 polymer ?
#
loop_
_entity_poly.entity_id
_entity_poly.type
_entity_poly.pdbx_seq_one_letter_code
_entity_poly.pdbx_strand_id
1 'polypeptide(L)'
;MSPVKIEPDIPVQDWALPGEPFRLVAVAVDAADWARLLPAAARAKTELFSTAEARARAGASEWLKACWLPRELGAERVEFETGANGKPLLAGAAADWGFNLSHAGAYAVAALARGAAVGVDLESTARKADIERLGERVFSDSERALVRAGGRAAFFELWSQKEALLKALGCGWADGGLVRRTRLERRPLQVEPETGVTVRSRPALAGAYALAIALAPGR
;
A
#
# COMPACT_ATOMS: atom_id res chain seq x y z
N MET A 1 -34.39 -2.58 7.89
CA MET A 1 -33.35 -1.55 7.54
C MET A 1 -33.11 -1.71 6.05
N SER A 2 -33.38 -0.68 5.26
CA SER A 2 -33.18 -0.74 3.81
C SER A 2 -31.70 -0.87 3.48
N PRO A 3 -31.32 -1.68 2.48
CA PRO A 3 -29.92 -1.79 2.05
C PRO A 3 -29.44 -0.41 1.60
N VAL A 4 -28.28 -0.02 2.08
CA VAL A 4 -27.59 1.20 1.64
C VAL A 4 -27.42 1.09 0.13
N LYS A 5 -28.10 1.92 -0.62
CA LYS A 5 -27.87 2.10 -2.07
C LYS A 5 -26.44 2.64 -2.20
N ILE A 6 -25.53 1.78 -2.61
CA ILE A 6 -24.17 2.19 -2.97
C ILE A 6 -24.27 2.77 -4.38
N GLU A 7 -24.23 4.10 -4.47
CA GLU A 7 -24.04 4.84 -5.72
C GLU A 7 -22.54 4.93 -6.04
N PRO A 8 -22.23 5.46 -7.22
CA PRO A 8 -22.15 4.82 -8.51
C PRO A 8 -20.83 4.03 -8.66
N ASP A 9 -20.67 3.33 -9.75
CA ASP A 9 -19.45 2.58 -10.10
C ASP A 9 -18.22 3.49 -10.11
N ILE A 10 -17.57 3.64 -8.94
CA ILE A 10 -16.21 4.18 -8.90
C ILE A 10 -15.36 3.23 -9.72
N PRO A 11 -14.66 3.70 -10.76
CA PRO A 11 -13.82 2.86 -11.57
C PRO A 11 -12.64 2.34 -10.74
N VAL A 12 -12.81 1.14 -10.20
CA VAL A 12 -11.74 0.40 -9.53
C VAL A 12 -10.95 -0.30 -10.61
N GLN A 13 -9.67 0.03 -10.70
CA GLN A 13 -8.75 -0.62 -11.63
C GLN A 13 -8.13 -1.82 -10.95
N ASP A 14 -8.25 -3.00 -11.55
CA ASP A 14 -7.50 -4.18 -11.09
C ASP A 14 -6.06 -4.07 -11.57
N TRP A 15 -5.13 -3.98 -10.62
CA TRP A 15 -3.71 -3.89 -10.88
C TRP A 15 -2.98 -5.20 -10.58
N ALA A 16 -3.66 -6.25 -10.11
CA ALA A 16 -3.06 -7.56 -9.99
C ALA A 16 -2.79 -8.16 -11.38
N LEU A 17 -1.72 -8.92 -11.49
CA LEU A 17 -1.48 -9.74 -12.68
C LEU A 17 -2.29 -11.06 -12.56
N PRO A 18 -2.71 -11.67 -13.66
CA PRO A 18 -3.38 -12.97 -13.63
C PRO A 18 -2.55 -14.02 -12.88
N GLY A 19 -3.20 -14.76 -11.98
CA GLY A 19 -2.56 -15.83 -11.22
C GLY A 19 -1.83 -15.39 -9.94
N GLU A 20 -1.85 -14.10 -9.60
CA GLU A 20 -1.28 -13.63 -8.33
C GLU A 20 -2.15 -14.06 -7.14
N PRO A 21 -1.53 -14.44 -5.99
CA PRO A 21 -2.24 -14.91 -4.81
C PRO A 21 -2.83 -13.77 -3.96
N PHE A 22 -3.09 -12.63 -4.56
CA PHE A 22 -3.63 -11.44 -3.91
C PHE A 22 -4.50 -10.63 -4.88
N ARG A 23 -5.38 -9.81 -4.29
CA ARG A 23 -6.06 -8.73 -5.00
C ARG A 23 -5.25 -7.46 -4.85
N LEU A 24 -5.12 -6.71 -5.92
CA LEU A 24 -4.49 -5.39 -5.91
C LEU A 24 -5.32 -4.46 -6.78
N VAL A 25 -5.88 -3.43 -6.15
CA VAL A 25 -6.74 -2.48 -6.84
C VAL A 25 -6.24 -1.06 -6.64
N ALA A 26 -6.55 -0.21 -7.60
CA ALA A 26 -6.29 1.22 -7.56
C ALA A 26 -7.56 2.02 -7.84
N VAL A 27 -7.67 3.16 -7.19
CA VAL A 27 -8.67 4.19 -7.51
C VAL A 27 -7.96 5.52 -7.70
N ALA A 28 -8.42 6.30 -8.70
CA ALA A 28 -7.92 7.65 -8.86
C ALA A 28 -8.43 8.53 -7.72
N VAL A 29 -7.57 9.38 -7.18
CA VAL A 29 -7.89 10.24 -6.03
C VAL A 29 -8.98 11.27 -6.38
N ASP A 30 -9.06 11.67 -7.64
CA ASP A 30 -10.06 12.61 -8.17
C ASP A 30 -11.28 11.94 -8.82
N ALA A 31 -11.40 10.60 -8.69
CA ALA A 31 -12.50 9.85 -9.33
C ALA A 31 -13.89 10.22 -8.81
N ALA A 32 -13.98 10.80 -7.61
CA ALA A 32 -15.26 11.10 -6.98
C ALA A 32 -15.19 12.21 -5.92
N ASP A 33 -16.35 12.76 -5.60
CA ASP A 33 -16.56 13.52 -4.36
C ASP A 33 -16.68 12.55 -3.18
N TRP A 34 -15.54 12.19 -2.60
CA TRP A 34 -15.45 11.19 -1.53
C TRP A 34 -16.30 11.56 -0.31
N ALA A 35 -16.46 12.86 -0.03
CA ALA A 35 -17.25 13.31 1.12
C ALA A 35 -18.73 12.88 1.02
N ARG A 36 -19.24 12.72 -0.21
CA ARG A 36 -20.63 12.25 -0.44
C ARG A 36 -20.75 10.72 -0.36
N LEU A 37 -19.70 10.00 -0.69
CA LEU A 37 -19.72 8.54 -0.80
C LEU A 37 -19.34 7.84 0.49
N LEU A 38 -18.63 8.52 1.40
CA LEU A 38 -18.14 7.94 2.64
C LEU A 38 -19.22 7.89 3.72
N PRO A 39 -19.30 6.77 4.48
CA PRO A 39 -20.01 6.75 5.74
C PRO A 39 -19.54 7.86 6.68
N ALA A 40 -20.42 8.37 7.54
CA ALA A 40 -20.13 9.53 8.39
C ALA A 40 -18.82 9.40 9.20
N ALA A 41 -18.57 8.24 9.79
CA ALA A 41 -17.35 7.98 10.57
C ALA A 41 -16.06 8.02 9.71
N ALA A 42 -16.12 7.54 8.47
CA ALA A 42 -14.99 7.58 7.54
C ALA A 42 -14.76 9.00 7.02
N ARG A 43 -15.83 9.73 6.71
CA ARG A 43 -15.79 11.14 6.28
C ARG A 43 -15.14 12.03 7.34
N ALA A 44 -15.52 11.89 8.61
CA ALA A 44 -14.94 12.66 9.70
C ALA A 44 -13.42 12.58 9.78
N LYS A 45 -12.84 11.41 9.42
CA LYS A 45 -11.38 11.25 9.36
C LYS A 45 -10.74 12.08 8.25
N THR A 46 -11.44 12.27 7.13
CA THR A 46 -10.92 13.05 6.00
C THR A 46 -10.94 14.56 6.29
N GLU A 47 -11.84 15.01 7.13
CA GLU A 47 -11.98 16.41 7.53
C GLU A 47 -10.82 16.92 8.40
N LEU A 48 -10.04 15.99 8.98
CA LEU A 48 -8.83 16.34 9.74
C LEU A 48 -7.70 16.90 8.88
N PHE A 49 -7.75 16.73 7.58
CA PHE A 49 -6.71 17.20 6.66
C PHE A 49 -7.01 18.63 6.16
N SER A 50 -6.00 19.50 6.20
CA SER A 50 -6.15 20.92 5.88
C SER A 50 -6.29 21.23 4.40
N THR A 51 -5.63 20.45 3.51
CA THR A 51 -5.66 20.71 2.07
C THR A 51 -6.68 19.84 1.33
N ALA A 52 -7.24 20.36 0.24
CA ALA A 52 -8.16 19.62 -0.61
C ALA A 52 -7.53 18.31 -1.16
N GLU A 53 -6.27 18.38 -1.59
CA GLU A 53 -5.54 17.21 -2.09
C GLU A 53 -5.34 16.14 -1.01
N ALA A 54 -4.99 16.54 0.22
CA ALA A 54 -4.84 15.59 1.32
C ALA A 54 -6.18 14.96 1.70
N ARG A 55 -7.27 15.75 1.70
CA ARG A 55 -8.63 15.25 1.91
C ARG A 55 -9.04 14.26 0.82
N ALA A 56 -8.77 14.56 -0.44
CA ALA A 56 -9.09 13.66 -1.55
C ALA A 56 -8.34 12.32 -1.45
N ARG A 57 -7.03 12.35 -1.13
CA ARG A 57 -6.25 11.13 -0.90
C ARG A 57 -6.75 10.31 0.28
N ALA A 58 -7.04 10.98 1.40
CA ALA A 58 -7.64 10.34 2.56
C ALA A 58 -9.01 9.75 2.22
N GLY A 59 -9.82 10.47 1.45
CA GLY A 59 -11.13 10.03 0.99
C GLY A 59 -11.08 8.76 0.16
N ALA A 60 -10.20 8.70 -0.84
CA ALA A 60 -9.97 7.52 -1.64
C ALA A 60 -9.54 6.31 -0.77
N SER A 61 -8.63 6.54 0.17
CA SER A 61 -8.14 5.49 1.08
C SER A 61 -9.25 5.02 2.06
N GLU A 62 -10.03 5.93 2.62
CA GLU A 62 -11.15 5.57 3.50
C GLU A 62 -12.27 4.87 2.71
N TRP A 63 -12.51 5.23 1.44
CA TRP A 63 -13.46 4.54 0.60
C TRP A 63 -13.02 3.08 0.30
N LEU A 64 -11.75 2.85 0.02
CA LEU A 64 -11.20 1.51 -0.13
C LEU A 64 -11.41 0.65 1.13
N LYS A 65 -11.30 1.22 2.32
CA LYS A 65 -11.54 0.52 3.59
C LYS A 65 -13.02 0.29 3.88
N ALA A 66 -13.83 1.32 3.71
CA ALA A 66 -15.20 1.33 4.20
C ALA A 66 -16.22 0.81 3.19
N CYS A 67 -15.90 0.85 1.90
CA CYS A 67 -16.83 0.50 0.82
C CYS A 67 -16.32 -0.66 -0.03
N TRP A 68 -15.09 -0.56 -0.58
CA TRP A 68 -14.55 -1.61 -1.44
C TRP A 68 -14.25 -2.91 -0.68
N LEU A 69 -13.54 -2.83 0.43
CA LEU A 69 -13.09 -4.00 1.18
C LEU A 69 -14.25 -4.88 1.70
N PRO A 70 -15.32 -4.33 2.30
CA PRO A 70 -16.49 -5.13 2.68
C PRO A 70 -17.13 -5.86 1.49
N ARG A 71 -17.25 -5.19 0.34
CA ARG A 71 -17.79 -5.80 -0.88
C ARG A 71 -16.91 -6.95 -1.37
N GLU A 72 -15.61 -6.77 -1.39
CA GLU A 72 -14.65 -7.79 -1.81
C GLU A 72 -14.70 -9.03 -0.91
N LEU A 73 -14.96 -8.84 0.39
CA LEU A 73 -15.09 -9.90 1.39
C LEU A 73 -16.51 -10.47 1.51
N GLY A 74 -17.49 -9.94 0.77
CA GLY A 74 -18.89 -10.35 0.88
C GLY A 74 -19.51 -10.03 2.25
N ALA A 75 -19.02 -8.99 2.94
CA ALA A 75 -19.45 -8.57 4.26
C ALA A 75 -20.19 -7.23 4.23
N GLU A 76 -21.09 -7.00 5.16
CA GLU A 76 -21.75 -5.69 5.31
C GLU A 76 -20.76 -4.64 5.84
N ARG A 77 -19.89 -5.06 6.76
CA ARG A 77 -18.82 -4.23 7.34
C ARG A 77 -17.62 -5.10 7.69
N VAL A 78 -16.47 -4.46 7.83
CA VAL A 78 -15.22 -5.10 8.24
C VAL A 78 -14.76 -4.49 9.55
N GLU A 79 -14.34 -5.34 10.46
CA GLU A 79 -13.77 -4.94 11.75
C GLU A 79 -12.24 -4.85 11.64
N PHE A 80 -11.67 -3.88 12.34
CA PHE A 80 -10.22 -3.67 12.38
C PHE A 80 -9.73 -3.67 13.82
N GLU A 81 -8.60 -4.30 13.99
CA GLU A 81 -7.76 -4.17 15.19
C GLU A 81 -6.52 -3.34 14.88
N THR A 82 -5.97 -2.72 15.91
CA THR A 82 -4.71 -1.99 15.78
C THR A 82 -3.55 -2.93 16.06
N GLY A 83 -2.81 -3.26 15.03
CA GLY A 83 -1.58 -4.02 15.14
C GLY A 83 -0.38 -3.18 15.57
N ALA A 84 0.80 -3.77 15.51
CA ALA A 84 2.05 -3.06 15.80
C ALA A 84 2.20 -1.83 14.91
N ASN A 85 2.76 -0.76 15.47
CA ASN A 85 2.98 0.53 14.80
C ASN A 85 1.73 1.14 14.17
N GLY A 86 0.54 0.83 14.70
CA GLY A 86 -0.72 1.39 14.20
C GLY A 86 -1.23 0.77 12.90
N LYS A 87 -0.65 -0.34 12.43
CA LYS A 87 -1.12 -1.04 11.23
C LYS A 87 -2.54 -1.56 11.45
N PRO A 88 -3.54 -1.20 10.61
CA PRO A 88 -4.85 -1.80 10.69
C PRO A 88 -4.78 -3.27 10.27
N LEU A 89 -5.29 -4.15 11.10
CA LEU A 89 -5.42 -5.59 10.86
C LEU A 89 -6.89 -5.91 10.77
N LEU A 90 -7.24 -6.86 9.90
CA LEU A 90 -8.60 -7.36 9.80
C LEU A 90 -8.89 -8.27 11.00
N ALA A 91 -10.10 -8.16 11.53
CA ALA A 91 -10.55 -8.87 12.73
C ALA A 91 -11.84 -9.68 12.46
N GLY A 92 -12.25 -10.46 13.44
CA GLY A 92 -13.47 -11.27 13.37
C GLY A 92 -13.45 -12.27 12.20
N ALA A 93 -14.50 -12.32 11.41
CA ALA A 93 -14.63 -13.25 10.27
C ALA A 93 -13.60 -13.03 9.15
N ALA A 94 -12.94 -11.89 9.12
CA ALA A 94 -11.92 -11.54 8.14
C ALA A 94 -10.48 -11.67 8.67
N ALA A 95 -10.29 -12.23 9.85
CA ALA A 95 -8.97 -12.30 10.52
C ALA A 95 -7.92 -13.12 9.75
N ASP A 96 -8.34 -14.01 8.85
CA ASP A 96 -7.46 -14.79 7.97
C ASP A 96 -7.01 -14.04 6.71
N TRP A 97 -7.44 -12.78 6.56
CA TRP A 97 -7.04 -11.94 5.44
C TRP A 97 -6.03 -10.87 5.87
N GLY A 98 -5.00 -10.69 5.08
CA GLY A 98 -4.10 -9.55 5.15
C GLY A 98 -4.61 -8.42 4.27
N PHE A 99 -4.55 -7.20 4.79
CA PHE A 99 -4.97 -5.99 4.09
C PHE A 99 -3.95 -4.87 4.29
N ASN A 100 -3.69 -4.11 3.25
CA ASN A 100 -2.84 -2.92 3.35
C ASN A 100 -3.22 -1.89 2.28
N LEU A 101 -2.86 -0.63 2.57
CA LEU A 101 -3.13 0.53 1.73
C LEU A 101 -1.85 1.33 1.50
N SER A 102 -1.77 1.96 0.34
CA SER A 102 -0.83 3.05 0.05
C SER A 102 -1.48 4.08 -0.86
N HIS A 103 -0.89 5.26 -0.93
CA HIS A 103 -1.31 6.29 -1.87
C HIS A 103 -0.12 7.15 -2.28
N ALA A 104 -0.07 7.54 -3.53
CA ALA A 104 0.89 8.53 -4.05
C ALA A 104 0.30 9.27 -5.24
N GLY A 105 0.60 10.55 -5.33
CA GLY A 105 0.12 11.38 -6.44
C GLY A 105 -1.38 11.26 -6.66
N ALA A 106 -1.77 10.78 -7.82
CA ALA A 106 -3.16 10.69 -8.26
C ALA A 106 -3.87 9.37 -7.89
N TYR A 107 -3.23 8.46 -7.14
CA TYR A 107 -3.81 7.13 -6.86
C TYR A 107 -3.75 6.74 -5.39
N ALA A 108 -4.78 6.02 -4.94
CA ALA A 108 -4.78 5.19 -3.76
C ALA A 108 -4.89 3.72 -4.19
N VAL A 109 -4.16 2.83 -3.52
CA VAL A 109 -4.12 1.40 -3.81
C VAL A 109 -4.44 0.59 -2.57
N ALA A 110 -5.11 -0.55 -2.77
CA ALA A 110 -5.38 -1.53 -1.73
C ALA A 110 -4.89 -2.90 -2.17
N ALA A 111 -4.26 -3.62 -1.26
CA ALA A 111 -3.88 -5.02 -1.44
C ALA A 111 -4.59 -5.88 -0.39
N LEU A 112 -5.07 -7.07 -0.83
CA LEU A 112 -5.79 -8.04 -0.02
C LEU A 112 -5.27 -9.44 -0.37
N ALA A 113 -4.88 -10.22 0.64
CA ALA A 113 -4.42 -11.60 0.46
C ALA A 113 -4.99 -12.49 1.57
N ARG A 114 -5.35 -13.72 1.23
CA ARG A 114 -5.81 -14.69 2.23
C ARG A 114 -4.65 -15.52 2.76
N GLY A 115 -4.60 -15.75 4.07
CA GLY A 115 -3.58 -16.57 4.71
C GLY A 115 -2.16 -15.97 4.70
N ALA A 116 -2.03 -14.68 4.35
CA ALA A 116 -0.75 -13.99 4.34
C ALA A 116 -0.88 -12.58 4.90
N ALA A 117 0.11 -12.11 5.63
CA ALA A 117 0.22 -10.69 5.93
C ALA A 117 0.70 -9.94 4.68
N VAL A 118 0.05 -8.83 4.34
CA VAL A 118 0.33 -8.07 3.12
C VAL A 118 0.81 -6.65 3.44
N GLY A 119 1.74 -6.19 2.64
CA GLY A 119 2.14 -4.79 2.56
C GLY A 119 2.11 -4.33 1.12
N VAL A 120 1.64 -3.13 0.87
CA VAL A 120 1.67 -2.49 -0.45
C VAL A 120 2.27 -1.10 -0.32
N ASP A 121 3.08 -0.73 -1.29
CA ASP A 121 3.56 0.64 -1.41
C ASP A 121 3.53 1.13 -2.84
N LEU A 122 3.09 2.38 -2.97
CA LEU A 122 3.03 3.12 -4.23
C LEU A 122 3.79 4.42 -4.04
N GLU A 123 4.73 4.72 -4.94
CA GLU A 123 5.50 5.96 -4.95
C GLU A 123 5.47 6.64 -6.31
N SER A 124 5.22 7.93 -6.33
CA SER A 124 5.37 8.73 -7.55
C SER A 124 6.84 9.00 -7.81
N THR A 125 7.33 8.63 -9.00
CA THR A 125 8.73 8.90 -9.41
C THR A 125 9.00 10.40 -9.59
N ALA A 126 7.96 11.22 -9.73
CA ALA A 126 8.04 12.67 -9.79
C ALA A 126 8.09 13.34 -8.40
N ARG A 127 7.87 12.60 -7.31
CA ARG A 127 7.92 13.13 -5.93
C ARG A 127 9.26 13.81 -5.67
N LYS A 128 9.26 15.06 -5.24
CA LYS A 128 10.47 15.77 -4.82
C LYS A 128 11.01 15.12 -3.54
N ALA A 129 12.20 14.55 -3.62
CA ALA A 129 12.90 13.93 -2.50
C ALA A 129 14.41 14.04 -2.71
N ASP A 130 15.14 14.24 -1.61
CA ASP A 130 16.59 14.09 -1.57
C ASP A 130 16.90 12.60 -1.46
N ILE A 131 17.02 11.95 -2.63
CA ILE A 131 17.19 10.50 -2.74
C ILE A 131 18.56 10.02 -2.22
N GLU A 132 19.59 10.87 -2.26
CA GLU A 132 20.90 10.54 -1.73
C GLU A 132 20.86 10.43 -0.21
N ARG A 133 20.40 11.50 0.45
CA ARG A 133 20.29 11.55 1.91
C ARG A 133 19.36 10.47 2.47
N LEU A 134 18.23 10.21 1.80
CA LEU A 134 17.33 9.13 2.19
C LEU A 134 17.96 7.76 1.99
N GLY A 135 18.65 7.55 0.87
CA GLY A 135 19.34 6.30 0.56
C GLY A 135 20.45 5.96 1.56
N GLU A 136 21.21 6.95 2.00
CA GLU A 136 22.24 6.77 3.02
C GLU A 136 21.71 6.22 4.35
N ARG A 137 20.48 6.57 4.69
CA ARG A 137 19.85 6.17 5.95
C ARG A 137 19.26 4.76 5.91
N VAL A 138 18.79 4.31 4.75
CA VAL A 138 17.92 3.14 4.66
C VAL A 138 18.44 2.02 3.76
N PHE A 139 19.32 2.34 2.80
CA PHE A 139 19.85 1.35 1.86
C PHE A 139 21.19 0.79 2.30
N SER A 140 21.40 -0.51 2.05
CA SER A 140 22.70 -1.16 2.13
C SER A 140 23.64 -0.64 1.05
N ASP A 141 24.94 -0.96 1.15
CA ASP A 141 25.92 -0.55 0.14
C ASP A 141 25.60 -1.07 -1.25
N SER A 142 25.11 -2.32 -1.34
CA SER A 142 24.69 -2.92 -2.60
C SER A 142 23.47 -2.22 -3.21
N GLU A 143 22.48 -1.90 -2.39
CA GLU A 143 21.30 -1.16 -2.83
C GLU A 143 21.65 0.27 -3.27
N ARG A 144 22.55 0.94 -2.55
CA ARG A 144 23.06 2.26 -2.98
C ARG A 144 23.82 2.20 -4.30
N ALA A 145 24.54 1.11 -4.56
CA ALA A 145 25.17 0.91 -5.86
C ALA A 145 24.13 0.78 -6.99
N LEU A 146 23.00 0.07 -6.75
CA LEU A 146 21.89 -0.02 -7.68
C LEU A 146 21.24 1.34 -7.94
N VAL A 147 21.07 2.15 -6.88
CA VAL A 147 20.54 3.52 -7.02
C VAL A 147 21.48 4.40 -7.82
N ARG A 148 22.80 4.34 -7.57
CA ARG A 148 23.78 5.12 -8.37
C ARG A 148 23.74 4.75 -9.85
N ALA A 149 23.56 3.48 -10.16
CA ALA A 149 23.51 3.01 -11.54
C ALA A 149 22.17 3.33 -12.25
N GLY A 150 21.06 3.26 -11.54
CA GLY A 150 19.69 3.39 -12.11
C GLY A 150 18.99 4.70 -11.76
N GLY A 151 19.62 5.57 -10.98
CA GLY A 151 19.11 6.89 -10.66
C GLY A 151 17.79 6.85 -9.87
N ARG A 152 16.97 7.83 -10.14
CA ARG A 152 15.71 8.08 -9.44
C ARG A 152 14.71 6.92 -9.54
N ALA A 153 14.63 6.29 -10.70
CA ALA A 153 13.74 5.15 -10.90
C ALA A 153 14.13 3.98 -9.99
N ALA A 154 15.44 3.67 -9.90
CA ALA A 154 15.95 2.64 -9.02
C ALA A 154 15.73 2.97 -7.54
N PHE A 155 15.87 4.24 -7.16
CA PHE A 155 15.59 4.67 -5.80
C PHE A 155 14.14 4.36 -5.41
N PHE A 156 13.16 4.82 -6.18
CA PHE A 156 11.74 4.62 -5.85
C PHE A 156 11.32 3.15 -5.95
N GLU A 157 11.92 2.38 -6.84
CA GLU A 157 11.69 0.93 -6.90
C GLU A 157 12.14 0.23 -5.61
N LEU A 158 13.38 0.46 -5.17
CA LEU A 158 13.90 -0.12 -3.93
C LEU A 158 13.21 0.42 -2.67
N TRP A 159 12.87 1.71 -2.68
CA TRP A 159 12.13 2.34 -1.59
C TRP A 159 10.76 1.70 -1.42
N SER A 160 9.98 1.60 -2.50
CA SER A 160 8.64 0.98 -2.44
C SER A 160 8.70 -0.49 -2.03
N GLN A 161 9.74 -1.24 -2.47
CA GLN A 161 9.96 -2.61 -2.02
C GLN A 161 10.20 -2.70 -0.50
N LYS A 162 11.06 -1.82 0.06
CA LYS A 162 11.31 -1.79 1.52
C LYS A 162 10.07 -1.37 2.30
N GLU A 163 9.36 -0.33 1.85
CA GLU A 163 8.11 0.08 2.48
C GLU A 163 7.06 -1.04 2.48
N ALA A 164 6.87 -1.71 1.35
CA ALA A 164 5.94 -2.84 1.27
C ALA A 164 6.35 -3.97 2.23
N LEU A 165 7.65 -4.31 2.28
CA LEU A 165 8.18 -5.32 3.18
C LEU A 165 7.93 -4.96 4.65
N LEU A 166 8.27 -3.73 5.07
CA LEU A 166 8.04 -3.27 6.44
C LEU A 166 6.55 -3.26 6.80
N LYS A 167 5.70 -2.84 5.87
CA LYS A 167 4.25 -2.87 6.03
C LYS A 167 3.71 -4.30 6.17
N ALA A 168 4.23 -5.28 5.41
CA ALA A 168 3.85 -6.67 5.55
C ALA A 168 4.20 -7.20 6.95
N LEU A 169 5.40 -6.92 7.43
CA LEU A 169 5.88 -7.32 8.74
C LEU A 169 5.23 -6.57 9.91
N GLY A 170 4.54 -5.45 9.63
CA GLY A 170 4.01 -4.57 10.68
C GLY A 170 5.09 -3.78 11.41
N CYS A 171 6.27 -3.65 10.82
CA CYS A 171 7.38 -2.86 11.31
C CYS A 171 7.31 -1.43 10.75
N GLY A 172 7.92 -0.48 11.46
CA GLY A 172 8.15 0.87 10.94
C GLY A 172 9.63 1.11 10.62
N TRP A 173 9.93 2.25 10.03
CA TRP A 173 11.31 2.70 9.81
C TRP A 173 12.12 2.86 11.11
N ALA A 174 11.45 2.91 12.26
CA ALA A 174 12.11 2.96 13.57
C ALA A 174 12.93 1.68 13.88
N ASP A 175 12.60 0.54 13.24
CA ASP A 175 13.46 -0.66 13.27
C ASP A 175 14.60 -0.53 12.24
N GLY A 176 15.47 0.46 12.47
CA GLY A 176 16.61 0.73 11.59
C GLY A 176 17.56 -0.45 11.42
N GLY A 177 17.57 -1.38 12.37
CA GLY A 177 18.36 -2.60 12.29
C GLY A 177 17.84 -3.52 11.18
N LEU A 178 16.53 -3.81 11.18
CA LEU A 178 15.90 -4.64 10.16
C LEU A 178 16.00 -4.00 8.78
N VAL A 179 15.68 -2.71 8.66
CA VAL A 179 15.75 -1.96 7.38
C VAL A 179 17.12 -2.10 6.72
N ARG A 180 18.21 -2.04 7.50
CA ARG A 180 19.56 -2.13 6.96
C ARG A 180 20.01 -3.55 6.64
N ARG A 181 19.49 -4.55 7.35
CA ARG A 181 19.81 -5.97 7.10
C ARG A 181 19.07 -6.54 5.91
N THR A 182 17.81 -6.11 5.69
CA THR A 182 17.04 -6.54 4.51
C THR A 182 17.73 -6.11 3.23
N ARG A 183 17.82 -7.03 2.27
CA ARG A 183 18.51 -6.80 1.00
C ARG A 183 17.58 -7.06 -0.15
N LEU A 184 17.39 -6.02 -0.93
CA LEU A 184 16.49 -6.04 -2.06
C LEU A 184 17.28 -5.75 -3.35
N GLU A 185 16.80 -6.34 -4.44
CA GLU A 185 17.34 -6.17 -5.77
C GLU A 185 16.27 -5.58 -6.68
N ARG A 186 16.68 -5.10 -7.85
CA ARG A 186 15.74 -4.61 -8.86
C ARG A 186 15.20 -5.79 -9.68
N ARG A 187 14.45 -6.65 -9.02
CA ARG A 187 13.78 -7.81 -9.64
C ARG A 187 12.27 -7.72 -9.45
N PRO A 188 11.49 -8.12 -10.47
CA PRO A 188 10.02 -8.10 -10.36
C PRO A 188 9.49 -9.02 -9.25
N LEU A 189 10.22 -10.07 -8.92
CA LEU A 189 9.88 -11.04 -7.88
C LEU A 189 11.14 -11.52 -7.19
N GLN A 190 11.14 -11.47 -5.88
CA GLN A 190 12.24 -11.96 -5.04
C GLN A 190 11.74 -12.39 -3.66
N VAL A 191 12.51 -13.23 -2.99
CA VAL A 191 12.35 -13.54 -1.57
C VAL A 191 13.46 -12.84 -0.82
N GLU A 192 13.11 -12.01 0.16
CA GLU A 192 14.09 -11.32 0.98
C GLU A 192 14.71 -12.29 1.99
N PRO A 193 16.07 -12.46 1.99
CA PRO A 193 16.73 -13.55 2.71
C PRO A 193 16.60 -13.49 4.24
N GLU A 194 16.60 -12.29 4.82
CA GLU A 194 16.55 -12.10 6.29
C GLU A 194 15.17 -12.48 6.86
N THR A 195 14.11 -12.16 6.12
CA THR A 195 12.72 -12.25 6.62
C THR A 195 11.90 -13.36 5.97
N GLY A 196 12.34 -13.92 4.86
CA GLY A 196 11.57 -14.87 4.06
C GLY A 196 10.35 -14.25 3.35
N VAL A 197 10.20 -12.92 3.37
CA VAL A 197 9.09 -12.21 2.75
C VAL A 197 9.24 -12.22 1.24
N THR A 198 8.19 -12.61 0.55
CA THR A 198 8.12 -12.49 -0.92
C THR A 198 7.78 -11.05 -1.29
N VAL A 199 8.63 -10.42 -2.09
CA VAL A 199 8.44 -9.05 -2.58
C VAL A 199 8.27 -9.08 -4.10
N ARG A 200 7.22 -8.42 -4.57
CA ARG A 200 6.95 -8.17 -5.99
C ARG A 200 6.98 -6.68 -6.24
N SER A 201 7.64 -6.28 -7.32
CA SER A 201 7.65 -4.88 -7.73
C SER A 201 7.55 -4.72 -9.23
N ARG A 202 7.04 -3.59 -9.65
CA ARG A 202 6.98 -3.20 -11.06
C ARG A 202 6.80 -1.69 -11.21
N PRO A 203 7.23 -1.12 -12.33
CA PRO A 203 6.77 0.21 -12.72
C PRO A 203 5.26 0.17 -13.02
N ALA A 204 4.54 1.19 -12.63
CA ALA A 204 3.13 1.37 -12.96
C ALA A 204 2.96 2.65 -13.79
N LEU A 205 1.92 2.68 -14.61
CA LEU A 205 1.56 3.82 -15.47
C LEU A 205 2.77 4.36 -16.26
N ALA A 206 3.36 3.49 -17.08
CA ALA A 206 4.52 3.81 -17.93
C ALA A 206 5.74 4.36 -17.14
N GLY A 207 5.91 3.92 -15.88
CA GLY A 207 7.05 4.32 -15.04
C GLY A 207 6.83 5.60 -14.25
N ALA A 208 5.66 6.22 -14.32
CA ALA A 208 5.32 7.36 -13.47
C ALA A 208 5.23 7.00 -11.98
N TYR A 209 5.06 5.72 -11.67
CA TYR A 209 5.00 5.19 -10.31
C TYR A 209 5.86 3.95 -10.16
N ALA A 210 6.43 3.77 -8.97
CA ALA A 210 6.96 2.51 -8.48
C ALA A 210 5.92 1.87 -7.56
N LEU A 211 5.62 0.59 -7.80
CA LEU A 211 4.66 -0.19 -7.04
C LEU A 211 5.33 -1.44 -6.51
N ALA A 212 5.14 -1.73 -5.24
CA ALA A 212 5.60 -2.97 -4.63
C ALA A 212 4.53 -3.59 -3.73
N ILE A 213 4.51 -4.92 -3.71
CA ILE A 213 3.72 -5.74 -2.79
C ILE A 213 4.64 -6.73 -2.10
N ALA A 214 4.45 -6.89 -0.80
CA ALA A 214 5.14 -7.87 0.01
C ALA A 214 4.12 -8.81 0.67
N LEU A 215 4.41 -10.10 0.64
CA LEU A 215 3.63 -11.15 1.30
C LEU A 215 4.53 -11.85 2.32
N ALA A 216 4.16 -11.72 3.58
CA ALA A 216 4.76 -12.48 4.67
C ALA A 216 3.85 -13.66 5.03
N PRO A 217 4.40 -14.77 5.59
CA PRO A 217 3.59 -15.85 6.12
C PRO A 217 2.49 -15.30 7.03
N GLY A 218 1.28 -15.85 6.94
CA GLY A 218 0.17 -15.52 7.81
C GLY A 218 0.51 -15.81 9.27
N ARG A 219 -0.23 -15.17 10.17
CA ARG A 219 -0.13 -15.39 11.61
C ARG A 219 -0.65 -16.76 11.98
#